data_4c98aee5bf2eb44f2e4aa96063eb296e
#
_entry.id   4c98aee5bf2eb44f2e4aa96063eb296e
#
_cell.length_a   1.000
_cell.length_b   1.000
_cell.length_c   1.000
_cell.angle_alpha   90.00
_cell.angle_beta   90.00
_cell.angle_gamma   90.00
#
_symmetry.space_group_name_H-M   'P 1'
#
loop_
_entity.id
_entity.type
_entity.pdbx_description
1 polymer ?
#
loop_
_entity_poly.entity_id
_entity_poly.type
_entity_poly.pdbx_seq_one_letter_code
_entity_poly.pdbx_strand_id
1 'polypeptide(L)'
;MANTVDLHIHTTASDGSDSPALLLANLEKAGIRTFSVTDHDTIDGALEMEALVPPTFRFIRGIEFSCETPAGKCHILGYGFDPKNPVFAAALAEGAELRQEKLHSRLGYLEETLGITFTEAERSWLQSLRSPGKPHFGKLLVDRGIAATIDEAIQVYINPHKPRRDRIDGSTAVAAILHAGGIPIWAHPLGGEGEKPLTVEKFQAQLNYLLDQGIQGLECHYSRYETAQREFLMAQAAANGLLVSGGSDYHGTNKRDLPLGRLSADGASIDCEKLTILQKIRFVI
;
A
#
# COMPACT_ATOMS: atom_id res chain seq x y z
N MET A 1 20.36 -4.76 15.46
CA MET A 1 19.37 -3.91 16.15
C MET A 1 18.12 -3.91 15.28
N ALA A 2 16.92 -3.87 15.84
CA ALA A 2 15.70 -3.77 15.04
C ALA A 2 15.62 -2.40 14.35
N ASN A 3 14.96 -2.33 13.19
CA ASN A 3 14.69 -1.06 12.53
C ASN A 3 13.76 -0.21 13.41
N THR A 4 13.98 1.09 13.44
CA THR A 4 13.16 2.07 14.18
C THR A 4 12.22 2.86 13.27
N VAL A 5 12.22 2.51 11.98
CA VAL A 5 11.46 3.18 10.91
C VAL A 5 10.64 2.15 10.15
N ASP A 6 9.41 2.52 9.80
CA ASP A 6 8.55 1.78 8.87
C ASP A 6 7.62 2.75 8.13
N LEU A 7 7.80 2.91 6.82
CA LEU A 7 7.06 3.91 6.05
C LEU A 7 5.94 3.31 5.20
N HIS A 8 5.64 2.00 5.34
CA HIS A 8 4.60 1.34 4.54
C HIS A 8 3.80 0.39 5.41
N ILE A 9 2.66 0.87 5.93
CA ILE A 9 1.84 0.17 6.92
C ILE A 9 0.37 0.37 6.61
N HIS A 10 -0.42 -0.71 6.69
CA HIS A 10 -1.86 -0.71 6.48
C HIS A 10 -2.64 -0.92 7.78
N THR A 11 -3.82 -0.29 7.85
CA THR A 11 -4.76 -0.40 8.97
C THR A 11 -6.09 -0.98 8.54
N THR A 12 -7.04 -1.07 9.49
CA THR A 12 -8.44 -1.44 9.19
C THR A 12 -9.17 -0.40 8.34
N ALA A 13 -8.58 0.75 8.04
CA ALA A 13 -9.15 1.70 7.08
C ALA A 13 -9.04 1.20 5.64
N SER A 14 -8.09 0.29 5.35
CA SER A 14 -8.02 -0.46 4.09
C SER A 14 -8.11 -1.96 4.35
N ASP A 15 -7.04 -2.69 4.24
CA ASP A 15 -6.99 -4.15 4.31
C ASP A 15 -5.98 -4.71 5.33
N GLY A 16 -5.51 -3.88 6.23
CA GLY A 16 -4.86 -4.31 7.46
C GLY A 16 -5.84 -4.84 8.49
N SER A 17 -5.35 -5.57 9.49
CA SER A 17 -6.16 -6.12 10.59
C SER A 17 -6.17 -5.24 11.84
N ASP A 18 -5.23 -4.33 11.97
CA ASP A 18 -5.05 -3.52 13.17
C ASP A 18 -5.73 -2.16 13.00
N SER A 19 -6.56 -1.76 13.97
CA SER A 19 -7.01 -0.38 14.05
C SER A 19 -5.83 0.56 14.29
N PRO A 20 -5.92 1.86 13.95
CA PRO A 20 -4.84 2.82 14.23
C PRO A 20 -4.38 2.79 15.70
N ALA A 21 -5.29 2.65 16.65
CA ALA A 21 -4.95 2.55 18.08
C ALA A 21 -4.17 1.28 18.42
N LEU A 22 -4.57 0.11 17.87
CA LEU A 22 -3.86 -1.15 18.06
C LEU A 22 -2.49 -1.11 17.37
N LEU A 23 -2.42 -0.56 16.15
CA LEU A 23 -1.18 -0.37 15.43
C LEU A 23 -0.19 0.48 16.23
N LEU A 24 -0.63 1.58 16.84
CA LEU A 24 0.24 2.45 17.65
C LEU A 24 0.87 1.66 18.82
N ALA A 25 0.09 0.83 19.52
CA ALA A 25 0.59 -0.03 20.58
C ALA A 25 1.59 -1.07 20.06
N ASN A 26 1.35 -1.64 18.87
CA ASN A 26 2.24 -2.61 18.25
C ASN A 26 3.55 -1.95 17.76
N LEU A 27 3.50 -0.73 17.23
CA LEU A 27 4.68 0.07 16.86
C LEU A 27 5.56 0.34 18.08
N GLU A 28 4.96 0.73 19.21
CA GLU A 28 5.70 0.95 20.45
C GLU A 28 6.40 -0.31 20.93
N LYS A 29 5.69 -1.43 20.94
CA LYS A 29 6.22 -2.75 21.31
C LYS A 29 7.33 -3.21 20.37
N ALA A 30 7.23 -2.91 19.07
CA ALA A 30 8.25 -3.23 18.06
C ALA A 30 9.47 -2.28 18.12
N GLY A 31 9.39 -1.17 18.87
CA GLY A 31 10.46 -0.17 18.95
C GLY A 31 10.50 0.76 17.74
N ILE A 32 9.46 0.78 16.89
CA ILE A 32 9.34 1.71 15.77
C ILE A 32 9.00 3.09 16.31
N ARG A 33 9.71 4.13 15.84
CA ARG A 33 9.52 5.52 16.27
C ARG A 33 9.23 6.49 15.14
N THR A 34 9.62 6.15 13.92
CA THR A 34 9.31 6.91 12.71
C THR A 34 8.48 6.04 11.79
N PHE A 35 7.27 6.48 11.42
CA PHE A 35 6.39 5.64 10.62
C PHE A 35 5.38 6.44 9.79
N SER A 36 4.80 5.75 8.81
CA SER A 36 3.69 6.24 8.00
C SER A 36 2.59 5.19 7.92
N VAL A 37 1.34 5.63 7.99
CA VAL A 37 0.17 4.84 7.63
C VAL A 37 -0.16 5.16 6.17
N THR A 38 -0.22 4.12 5.34
CA THR A 38 -0.32 4.21 3.88
C THR A 38 -1.44 3.36 3.33
N ASP A 39 -2.61 3.44 3.93
CA ASP A 39 -3.79 2.68 3.53
C ASP A 39 -4.12 2.82 2.04
N HIS A 40 -4.61 1.74 1.43
CA HIS A 40 -4.96 1.73 0.02
C HIS A 40 -6.13 2.65 -0.32
N ASP A 41 -5.90 3.64 -1.18
CA ASP A 41 -6.87 4.57 -1.77
C ASP A 41 -7.76 5.27 -0.73
N THR A 42 -7.27 5.41 0.52
CA THR A 42 -7.89 6.16 1.62
C THR A 42 -6.84 6.76 2.54
N ILE A 43 -7.18 7.86 3.22
CA ILE A 43 -6.35 8.51 4.23
C ILE A 43 -6.97 8.44 5.62
N ASP A 44 -8.09 7.75 5.79
CA ASP A 44 -8.85 7.74 7.04
C ASP A 44 -8.00 7.18 8.20
N GLY A 45 -7.25 6.09 7.96
CA GLY A 45 -6.33 5.53 8.95
C GLY A 45 -5.19 6.47 9.32
N ALA A 46 -4.65 7.21 8.35
CA ALA A 46 -3.62 8.21 8.59
C ALA A 46 -4.16 9.41 9.39
N LEU A 47 -5.38 9.88 9.11
CA LEU A 47 -6.02 10.97 9.86
C LEU A 47 -6.39 10.56 11.28
N GLU A 48 -6.88 9.33 11.49
CA GLU A 48 -7.14 8.80 12.83
C GLU A 48 -5.83 8.65 13.61
N MET A 49 -4.77 8.12 12.99
CA MET A 49 -3.45 7.99 13.61
C MET A 49 -2.89 9.35 14.02
N GLU A 50 -3.04 10.39 13.20
CA GLU A 50 -2.59 11.75 13.50
C GLU A 50 -3.21 12.30 14.79
N ALA A 51 -4.45 11.93 15.08
CA ALA A 51 -5.13 12.34 16.31
C ALA A 51 -4.70 11.52 17.54
N LEU A 52 -4.09 10.36 17.37
CA LEU A 52 -3.72 9.41 18.43
C LEU A 52 -2.23 9.47 18.78
N VAL A 53 -1.36 9.75 17.81
CA VAL A 53 0.08 9.59 17.95
C VAL A 53 0.68 10.61 18.93
N PRO A 54 1.45 10.16 19.95
CA PRO A 54 2.09 11.08 20.91
C PRO A 54 3.39 11.68 20.34
N PRO A 55 3.87 12.81 20.89
CA PRO A 55 5.10 13.50 20.41
C PRO A 55 6.40 12.69 20.51
N THR A 56 6.36 11.51 21.13
CA THR A 56 7.49 10.59 21.20
C THR A 56 7.73 9.82 19.91
N PHE A 57 6.80 9.91 18.95
CA PHE A 57 6.92 9.36 17.60
C PHE A 57 7.12 10.49 16.58
N ARG A 58 7.61 10.10 15.42
CA ARG A 58 7.67 10.93 14.20
C ARG A 58 6.72 10.32 13.18
N PHE A 59 5.55 10.91 13.05
CA PHE A 59 4.50 10.44 12.16
C PHE A 59 4.48 11.20 10.84
N ILE A 60 4.33 10.45 9.75
CA ILE A 60 4.22 10.96 8.39
C ILE A 60 2.86 10.55 7.85
N ARG A 61 2.03 11.50 7.43
CA ARG A 61 0.79 11.19 6.72
C ARG A 61 1.12 10.53 5.40
N GLY A 62 0.54 9.36 5.15
CA GLY A 62 0.77 8.57 3.95
C GLY A 62 -0.53 8.10 3.29
N ILE A 63 -0.38 7.60 2.09
CA ILE A 63 -1.39 6.89 1.28
C ILE A 63 -0.67 5.94 0.34
N GLU A 64 -1.32 4.85 -0.05
CA GLU A 64 -0.91 4.00 -1.17
C GLU A 64 -2.01 3.98 -2.23
N PHE A 65 -1.81 4.70 -3.34
CA PHE A 65 -2.71 4.64 -4.48
C PHE A 65 -2.50 3.37 -5.31
N SER A 66 -3.61 2.67 -5.59
CA SER A 66 -3.63 1.57 -6.56
C SER A 66 -3.71 2.14 -7.97
N CYS A 67 -2.64 1.98 -8.76
CA CYS A 67 -2.49 2.65 -10.04
C CYS A 67 -2.39 1.69 -11.22
N GLU A 68 -2.77 2.20 -12.40
CA GLU A 68 -2.50 1.59 -13.70
C GLU A 68 -1.70 2.58 -14.57
N THR A 69 -0.81 2.06 -15.38
CA THR A 69 0.00 2.81 -16.34
C THR A 69 0.05 2.06 -17.65
N PRO A 70 0.52 2.65 -18.76
CA PRO A 70 0.71 1.94 -20.02
C PRO A 70 1.64 0.73 -19.92
N ALA A 71 2.55 0.71 -18.93
CA ALA A 71 3.48 -0.38 -18.71
C ALA A 71 2.93 -1.49 -17.78
N GLY A 72 1.83 -1.23 -17.07
CA GLY A 72 1.15 -2.18 -16.20
C GLY A 72 0.66 -1.59 -14.89
N LYS A 73 0.23 -2.46 -14.00
CA LYS A 73 -0.24 -2.08 -12.66
C LYS A 73 0.93 -1.77 -11.75
N CYS A 74 0.75 -0.77 -10.87
CA CYS A 74 1.69 -0.42 -9.82
C CYS A 74 0.96 0.17 -8.63
N HIS A 75 1.71 0.39 -7.54
CA HIS A 75 1.25 1.20 -6.42
C HIS A 75 2.14 2.42 -6.27
N ILE A 76 1.55 3.55 -5.87
CA ILE A 76 2.26 4.80 -5.64
C ILE A 76 1.98 5.27 -4.22
N LEU A 77 3.02 5.30 -3.40
CA LEU A 77 2.98 5.87 -2.07
C LEU A 77 3.06 7.38 -2.17
N GLY A 78 2.21 8.07 -1.41
CA GLY A 78 2.28 9.52 -1.24
C GLY A 78 2.60 9.85 0.21
N TYR A 79 3.53 10.78 0.44
CA TYR A 79 3.93 11.15 1.79
C TYR A 79 3.87 12.66 2.01
N GLY A 80 3.42 13.09 3.19
CA GLY A 80 3.53 14.47 3.66
C GLY A 80 2.69 15.49 2.89
N PHE A 81 1.64 15.05 2.23
CA PHE A 81 0.71 15.86 1.43
C PHE A 81 -0.30 16.63 2.30
N ASP A 82 -0.84 17.72 1.75
CA ASP A 82 -2.02 18.41 2.30
C ASP A 82 -3.30 17.68 1.89
N PRO A 83 -4.04 17.07 2.83
CA PRO A 83 -5.27 16.32 2.53
C PRO A 83 -6.42 17.21 2.07
N LYS A 84 -6.32 18.54 2.24
CA LYS A 84 -7.33 19.51 1.81
C LYS A 84 -7.12 20.03 0.40
N ASN A 85 -6.01 19.64 -0.26
CA ASN A 85 -5.75 20.04 -1.64
C ASN A 85 -6.84 19.49 -2.57
N PRO A 86 -7.49 20.31 -3.41
CA PRO A 86 -8.64 19.88 -4.21
C PRO A 86 -8.26 18.84 -5.29
N VAL A 87 -7.05 18.91 -5.85
CA VAL A 87 -6.57 17.92 -6.84
C VAL A 87 -6.35 16.56 -6.16
N PHE A 88 -5.79 16.58 -4.95
CA PHE A 88 -5.62 15.37 -4.16
C PHE A 88 -6.97 14.77 -3.74
N ALA A 89 -7.90 15.60 -3.29
CA ALA A 89 -9.24 15.15 -2.90
C ALA A 89 -10.01 14.53 -4.08
N ALA A 90 -9.85 15.07 -5.30
CA ALA A 90 -10.46 14.51 -6.51
C ALA A 90 -9.88 13.12 -6.85
N ALA A 91 -8.56 12.95 -6.81
CA ALA A 91 -7.91 11.67 -7.04
C ALA A 91 -8.30 10.62 -5.98
N LEU A 92 -8.41 11.04 -4.71
CA LEU A 92 -8.87 10.19 -3.61
C LEU A 92 -10.32 9.71 -3.84
N ALA A 93 -11.21 10.62 -4.27
CA ALA A 93 -12.60 10.29 -4.60
C ALA A 93 -12.69 9.30 -5.77
N GLU A 94 -11.93 9.51 -6.85
CA GLU A 94 -11.84 8.59 -7.99
C GLU A 94 -11.36 7.19 -7.55
N GLY A 95 -10.31 7.12 -6.73
CA GLY A 95 -9.82 5.86 -6.16
C GLY A 95 -10.89 5.11 -5.35
N ALA A 96 -11.64 5.84 -4.52
CA ALA A 96 -12.72 5.29 -3.72
C ALA A 96 -13.89 4.76 -4.59
N GLU A 97 -14.29 5.50 -5.63
CA GLU A 97 -15.32 5.07 -6.59
C GLU A 97 -14.89 3.78 -7.31
N LEU A 98 -13.66 3.71 -7.82
CA LEU A 98 -13.12 2.52 -8.48
C LEU A 98 -13.06 1.31 -7.53
N ARG A 99 -12.82 1.54 -6.24
CA ARG A 99 -12.89 0.49 -5.21
C ARG A 99 -14.30 -0.04 -5.04
N GLN A 100 -15.31 0.82 -5.04
CA GLN A 100 -16.71 0.40 -4.96
C GLN A 100 -17.16 -0.33 -6.23
N GLU A 101 -16.81 0.14 -7.42
CA GLU A 101 -17.06 -0.56 -8.67
C GLU A 101 -16.44 -1.97 -8.67
N LYS A 102 -15.19 -2.07 -8.21
CA LYS A 102 -14.47 -3.34 -8.06
C LYS A 102 -15.16 -4.28 -7.06
N LEU A 103 -15.69 -3.75 -5.95
CA LEU A 103 -16.48 -4.50 -4.98
C LEU A 103 -17.70 -5.13 -5.66
N HIS A 104 -18.52 -4.32 -6.34
CA HIS A 104 -19.72 -4.79 -7.02
C HIS A 104 -19.41 -5.82 -8.11
N SER A 105 -18.37 -5.56 -8.91
CA SER A 105 -17.91 -6.46 -9.96
C SER A 105 -17.46 -7.82 -9.41
N ARG A 106 -16.79 -7.87 -8.26
CA ARG A 106 -16.39 -9.11 -7.60
C ARG A 106 -17.56 -9.85 -6.98
N LEU A 107 -18.48 -9.13 -6.34
CA LEU A 107 -19.71 -9.74 -5.83
C LEU A 107 -20.48 -10.43 -6.97
N GLY A 108 -20.74 -9.72 -8.07
CA GLY A 108 -21.41 -10.29 -9.24
C GLY A 108 -20.68 -11.54 -9.78
N TYR A 109 -19.37 -11.50 -9.91
CA TYR A 109 -18.60 -12.66 -10.37
C TYR A 109 -18.71 -13.86 -9.42
N LEU A 110 -18.56 -13.64 -8.12
CA LEU A 110 -18.65 -14.73 -7.12
C LEU A 110 -20.05 -15.35 -7.10
N GLU A 111 -21.09 -14.56 -7.24
CA GLU A 111 -22.47 -15.01 -7.20
C GLU A 111 -22.96 -15.62 -8.51
N GLU A 112 -22.77 -14.93 -9.62
CA GLU A 112 -23.31 -15.32 -10.92
C GLU A 112 -22.48 -16.41 -11.61
N THR A 113 -21.14 -16.38 -11.42
CA THR A 113 -20.24 -17.32 -12.09
C THR A 113 -19.90 -18.52 -11.23
N LEU A 114 -19.70 -18.31 -9.91
CA LEU A 114 -19.26 -19.38 -9.00
C LEU A 114 -20.38 -19.88 -8.08
N GLY A 115 -21.57 -19.24 -8.11
CA GLY A 115 -22.71 -19.63 -7.26
C GLY A 115 -22.49 -19.37 -5.76
N ILE A 116 -21.53 -18.53 -5.41
CA ILE A 116 -21.20 -18.18 -4.01
C ILE A 116 -22.02 -16.95 -3.62
N THR A 117 -23.21 -17.15 -3.06
CA THR A 117 -24.11 -16.07 -2.63
C THR A 117 -23.70 -15.52 -1.27
N PHE A 118 -23.86 -14.21 -1.06
CA PHE A 118 -23.60 -13.53 0.21
C PHE A 118 -24.92 -13.15 0.90
N THR A 119 -24.92 -13.22 2.23
CA THR A 119 -26.03 -12.71 3.04
C THR A 119 -26.09 -11.19 2.97
N GLU A 120 -27.26 -10.62 3.32
CA GLU A 120 -27.43 -9.17 3.39
C GLU A 120 -26.44 -8.51 4.39
N ALA A 121 -26.19 -9.19 5.51
CA ALA A 121 -25.21 -8.71 6.51
C ALA A 121 -23.77 -8.67 5.97
N GLU A 122 -23.35 -9.71 5.22
CA GLU A 122 -22.03 -9.75 4.59
C GLU A 122 -21.88 -8.68 3.50
N ARG A 123 -22.93 -8.47 2.67
CA ARG A 123 -22.94 -7.41 1.66
C ARG A 123 -22.87 -6.03 2.31
N SER A 124 -23.70 -5.77 3.32
CA SER A 124 -23.69 -4.51 4.07
C SER A 124 -22.35 -4.24 4.73
N TRP A 125 -21.70 -5.27 5.29
CA TRP A 125 -20.37 -5.15 5.84
C TRP A 125 -19.34 -4.78 4.77
N LEU A 126 -19.31 -5.49 3.63
CA LEU A 126 -18.39 -5.16 2.53
C LEU A 126 -18.60 -3.73 2.00
N GLN A 127 -19.84 -3.27 1.89
CA GLN A 127 -20.20 -1.93 1.43
C GLN A 127 -19.84 -0.84 2.45
N SER A 128 -19.80 -1.17 3.74
CA SER A 128 -19.42 -0.23 4.80
C SER A 128 -17.91 0.04 4.86
N LEU A 129 -17.09 -0.80 4.21
CA LEU A 129 -15.64 -0.64 4.19
C LEU A 129 -15.24 0.58 3.34
N ARG A 130 -14.31 1.37 3.85
CA ARG A 130 -13.77 2.54 3.13
C ARG A 130 -12.99 2.13 1.88
N SER A 131 -12.13 1.14 2.03
CA SER A 131 -11.33 0.60 0.94
C SER A 131 -11.45 -0.93 0.85
N PRO A 132 -12.57 -1.46 0.30
CA PRO A 132 -12.78 -2.91 0.19
C PRO A 132 -11.74 -3.56 -0.73
N GLY A 133 -11.00 -4.52 -0.17
CA GLY A 133 -9.92 -5.26 -0.85
C GLY A 133 -10.21 -6.75 -0.99
N LYS A 134 -9.32 -7.48 -1.68
CA LYS A 134 -9.40 -8.94 -1.81
C LYS A 134 -9.39 -9.68 -0.46
N PRO A 135 -8.61 -9.25 0.56
CA PRO A 135 -8.59 -9.93 1.84
C PRO A 135 -9.95 -9.96 2.55
N HIS A 136 -10.80 -8.95 2.36
CA HIS A 136 -12.14 -8.92 2.94
C HIS A 136 -13.05 -10.02 2.38
N PHE A 137 -13.03 -10.22 1.05
CA PHE A 137 -13.71 -11.37 0.42
C PHE A 137 -13.08 -12.68 0.87
N GLY A 138 -11.76 -12.75 0.90
CA GLY A 138 -11.01 -13.92 1.36
C GLY A 138 -11.43 -14.33 2.77
N LYS A 139 -11.54 -13.36 3.68
CA LYS A 139 -12.02 -13.61 5.04
C LYS A 139 -13.41 -14.23 5.05
N LEU A 140 -14.38 -13.69 4.31
CA LEU A 140 -15.74 -14.25 4.24
C LEU A 140 -15.74 -15.67 3.69
N LEU A 141 -14.94 -15.97 2.67
CA LEU A 141 -14.83 -17.32 2.10
C LEU A 141 -14.23 -18.32 3.11
N VAL A 142 -13.26 -17.87 3.90
CA VAL A 142 -12.65 -18.68 4.97
C VAL A 142 -13.65 -18.88 6.12
N ASP A 143 -14.30 -17.84 6.60
CA ASP A 143 -15.30 -17.91 7.68
C ASP A 143 -16.46 -18.88 7.34
N ARG A 144 -16.75 -19.05 6.04
CA ARG A 144 -17.76 -19.96 5.51
C ARG A 144 -17.23 -21.37 5.18
N GLY A 145 -15.95 -21.64 5.40
CA GLY A 145 -15.33 -22.92 5.08
C GLY A 145 -15.22 -23.23 3.57
N ILE A 146 -15.31 -22.21 2.70
CA ILE A 146 -15.15 -22.35 1.24
C ILE A 146 -13.67 -22.42 0.86
N ALA A 147 -12.83 -21.75 1.60
CA ALA A 147 -11.37 -21.80 1.49
C ALA A 147 -10.73 -22.04 2.85
N ALA A 148 -9.56 -22.66 2.89
CA ALA A 148 -8.83 -22.92 4.12
C ALA A 148 -8.05 -21.68 4.61
N THR A 149 -7.61 -20.83 3.70
CA THR A 149 -6.85 -19.61 3.99
C THR A 149 -7.30 -18.44 3.13
N ILE A 150 -7.01 -17.21 3.59
CA ILE A 150 -7.29 -16.00 2.81
C ILE A 150 -6.52 -16.03 1.47
N ASP A 151 -5.30 -16.53 1.48
CA ASP A 151 -4.44 -16.65 0.30
C ASP A 151 -5.06 -17.60 -0.74
N GLU A 152 -5.51 -18.79 -0.32
CA GLU A 152 -6.24 -19.71 -1.18
C GLU A 152 -7.50 -19.06 -1.74
N ALA A 153 -8.28 -18.41 -0.90
CA ALA A 153 -9.49 -17.70 -1.32
C ALA A 153 -9.18 -16.67 -2.42
N ILE A 154 -8.11 -15.89 -2.25
CA ILE A 154 -7.68 -14.89 -3.23
C ILE A 154 -7.24 -15.55 -4.53
N GLN A 155 -6.39 -16.56 -4.48
CA GLN A 155 -5.81 -17.18 -5.67
C GLN A 155 -6.85 -17.97 -6.48
N VAL A 156 -7.70 -18.75 -5.79
CA VAL A 156 -8.61 -19.67 -6.45
C VAL A 156 -9.92 -19.00 -6.87
N TYR A 157 -10.49 -18.14 -6.02
CA TYR A 157 -11.84 -17.62 -6.23
C TYR A 157 -11.87 -16.16 -6.70
N ILE A 158 -10.91 -15.32 -6.29
CA ILE A 158 -10.98 -13.88 -6.54
C ILE A 158 -10.10 -13.45 -7.72
N ASN A 159 -8.87 -13.96 -7.82
CA ASN A 159 -7.92 -13.57 -8.87
C ASN A 159 -8.31 -13.96 -10.30
N PRO A 160 -9.10 -15.02 -10.55
CA PRO A 160 -9.61 -15.30 -11.90
C PRO A 160 -10.45 -14.15 -12.46
N HIS A 161 -11.18 -13.42 -11.60
CA HIS A 161 -11.93 -12.24 -12.02
C HIS A 161 -11.01 -11.04 -12.30
N LYS A 162 -11.18 -10.43 -13.48
CA LYS A 162 -10.41 -9.27 -13.94
C LYS A 162 -11.38 -8.11 -14.23
N PRO A 163 -11.60 -7.20 -13.26
CA PRO A 163 -12.40 -6.00 -13.49
C PRO A 163 -11.84 -5.19 -14.67
N ARG A 164 -12.70 -4.52 -15.43
CA ARG A 164 -12.31 -3.76 -16.62
C ARG A 164 -11.42 -2.56 -16.29
N ARG A 165 -11.82 -1.77 -15.29
CA ARG A 165 -11.05 -0.65 -14.71
C ARG A 165 -11.14 -0.77 -13.21
N ASP A 166 -10.03 -0.84 -12.54
CA ASP A 166 -10.00 -1.08 -11.11
C ASP A 166 -8.96 -0.24 -10.34
N ARG A 167 -8.35 0.73 -11.04
CA ARG A 167 -7.27 1.56 -10.53
C ARG A 167 -7.32 2.95 -11.15
N ILE A 168 -6.80 3.96 -10.46
CA ILE A 168 -6.59 5.30 -11.06
C ILE A 168 -5.36 5.28 -11.98
N ASP A 169 -5.25 6.27 -12.87
CA ASP A 169 -4.04 6.42 -13.67
C ASP A 169 -2.86 6.84 -12.79
N GLY A 170 -1.68 6.24 -13.04
CA GLY A 170 -0.45 6.59 -12.32
C GLY A 170 -0.08 8.07 -12.44
N SER A 171 -0.35 8.70 -13.58
CA SER A 171 -0.20 10.15 -13.77
C SER A 171 -1.10 10.95 -12.84
N THR A 172 -2.36 10.53 -12.66
CA THR A 172 -3.32 11.18 -11.74
C THR A 172 -2.81 11.10 -10.30
N ALA A 173 -2.35 9.92 -9.85
CA ALA A 173 -1.82 9.75 -8.50
C ALA A 173 -0.57 10.61 -8.25
N VAL A 174 0.41 10.57 -9.15
CA VAL A 174 1.64 11.37 -9.04
C VAL A 174 1.32 12.86 -9.00
N ALA A 175 0.49 13.36 -9.96
CA ALA A 175 0.08 14.76 -10.00
C ALA A 175 -0.65 15.19 -8.73
N ALA A 176 -1.58 14.37 -8.22
CA ALA A 176 -2.33 14.66 -7.00
C ALA A 176 -1.40 14.83 -5.79
N ILE A 177 -0.45 13.91 -5.60
CA ILE A 177 0.51 13.98 -4.50
C ILE A 177 1.39 15.22 -4.62
N LEU A 178 1.91 15.51 -5.81
CA LEU A 178 2.78 16.68 -6.06
C LEU A 178 2.02 18.00 -5.84
N HIS A 179 0.80 18.14 -6.36
CA HIS A 179 -0.01 19.35 -6.18
C HIS A 179 -0.35 19.59 -4.70
N ALA A 180 -0.47 18.52 -3.91
CA ALA A 180 -0.66 18.61 -2.48
C ALA A 180 0.64 18.86 -1.67
N GLY A 181 1.76 19.08 -2.35
CA GLY A 181 3.08 19.31 -1.72
C GLY A 181 3.71 18.06 -1.11
N GLY A 182 3.20 16.89 -1.45
CA GLY A 182 3.71 15.59 -1.01
C GLY A 182 4.80 15.03 -1.93
N ILE A 183 5.34 13.90 -1.53
CA ILE A 183 6.42 13.17 -2.23
C ILE A 183 5.85 11.85 -2.76
N PRO A 184 5.72 11.66 -4.11
CA PRO A 184 5.29 10.40 -4.70
C PRO A 184 6.48 9.42 -4.82
N ILE A 185 6.26 8.18 -4.37
CA ILE A 185 7.23 7.09 -4.38
C ILE A 185 6.61 5.87 -5.06
N TRP A 186 7.34 5.21 -5.95
CA TRP A 186 6.89 3.93 -6.51
C TRP A 186 7.06 2.83 -5.47
N ALA A 187 5.95 2.24 -5.00
CA ALA A 187 5.91 1.18 -4.01
C ALA A 187 6.38 -0.16 -4.61
N HIS A 188 7.12 -0.94 -3.83
CA HIS A 188 7.61 -2.30 -4.16
C HIS A 188 7.82 -2.55 -5.68
N PRO A 189 8.74 -1.80 -6.35
CA PRO A 189 8.85 -1.72 -7.81
C PRO A 189 9.12 -3.03 -8.54
N LEU A 190 9.63 -4.05 -7.86
CA LEU A 190 9.90 -5.37 -8.44
C LEU A 190 8.76 -6.37 -8.21
N GLY A 191 7.62 -5.91 -7.73
CA GLY A 191 6.45 -6.71 -7.37
C GLY A 191 6.30 -6.86 -5.86
N GLY A 192 5.06 -6.75 -5.40
CA GLY A 192 4.63 -7.00 -4.02
C GLY A 192 4.27 -8.47 -3.79
N GLU A 193 3.51 -8.71 -2.73
CA GLU A 193 3.06 -10.05 -2.37
C GLU A 193 2.13 -10.65 -3.44
N GLY A 194 2.39 -11.92 -3.80
CA GLY A 194 1.57 -12.65 -4.77
C GLY A 194 1.66 -12.12 -6.21
N GLU A 195 2.52 -11.14 -6.47
CA GLU A 195 2.79 -10.62 -7.80
C GLU A 195 4.00 -11.34 -8.41
N LYS A 196 3.95 -11.53 -9.72
CA LYS A 196 5.13 -12.03 -10.43
C LYS A 196 6.16 -10.91 -10.49
N PRO A 197 7.45 -11.20 -10.18
CA PRO A 197 8.50 -10.21 -10.35
C PRO A 197 8.49 -9.61 -11.76
N LEU A 198 8.67 -8.29 -11.85
CA LEU A 198 8.79 -7.63 -13.14
C LEU A 198 10.10 -8.06 -13.82
N THR A 199 10.06 -8.25 -15.14
CA THR A 199 11.31 -8.34 -15.93
C THR A 199 11.98 -6.97 -15.95
N VAL A 200 13.30 -6.95 -16.22
CA VAL A 200 14.08 -5.71 -16.29
C VAL A 200 13.48 -4.73 -17.32
N GLU A 201 13.03 -5.25 -18.47
CA GLU A 201 12.42 -4.44 -19.53
C GLU A 201 11.10 -3.78 -19.06
N LYS A 202 10.25 -4.54 -18.36
CA LYS A 202 8.99 -4.01 -17.81
C LYS A 202 9.26 -3.00 -16.71
N PHE A 203 10.21 -3.29 -15.81
CA PHE A 203 10.63 -2.35 -14.79
C PHE A 203 11.10 -1.04 -15.42
N GLN A 204 11.97 -1.10 -16.44
CA GLN A 204 12.50 0.10 -17.08
C GLN A 204 11.40 0.89 -17.81
N ALA A 205 10.48 0.23 -18.49
CA ALA A 205 9.34 0.88 -19.13
C ALA A 205 8.45 1.60 -18.11
N GLN A 206 8.18 0.95 -16.98
CA GLN A 206 7.40 1.54 -15.88
C GLN A 206 8.13 2.70 -15.23
N LEU A 207 9.44 2.55 -14.96
CA LEU A 207 10.26 3.62 -14.38
C LEU A 207 10.31 4.84 -15.29
N ASN A 208 10.55 4.67 -16.59
CA ASN A 208 10.60 5.77 -17.55
C ASN A 208 9.28 6.52 -17.58
N TYR A 209 8.15 5.80 -17.65
CA TYR A 209 6.83 6.44 -17.60
C TYR A 209 6.63 7.25 -16.32
N LEU A 210 6.95 6.67 -15.15
CA LEU A 210 6.77 7.35 -13.87
C LEU A 210 7.71 8.55 -13.70
N LEU A 211 8.94 8.49 -14.24
CA LEU A 211 9.86 9.63 -14.30
C LEU A 211 9.28 10.78 -15.10
N ASP A 212 8.68 10.50 -16.26
CA ASP A 212 8.00 11.52 -17.10
C ASP A 212 6.81 12.16 -16.38
N GLN A 213 6.17 11.42 -15.44
CA GLN A 213 5.10 11.97 -14.60
C GLN A 213 5.60 12.72 -13.36
N GLY A 214 6.88 12.63 -13.01
CA GLY A 214 7.47 13.33 -11.88
C GLY A 214 7.52 12.51 -10.60
N ILE A 215 7.60 11.17 -10.67
CA ILE A 215 7.89 10.33 -9.51
C ILE A 215 9.20 10.79 -8.86
N GLN A 216 9.25 10.83 -7.52
CA GLN A 216 10.39 11.38 -6.79
C GLN A 216 11.23 10.33 -6.07
N GLY A 217 10.81 9.07 -6.04
CA GLY A 217 11.59 8.02 -5.40
C GLY A 217 11.08 6.61 -5.63
N LEU A 218 11.85 5.66 -5.09
CA LEU A 218 11.57 4.23 -5.13
C LEU A 218 11.56 3.67 -3.71
N GLU A 219 10.66 2.71 -3.44
CA GLU A 219 10.74 1.87 -2.26
C GLU A 219 11.78 0.78 -2.51
N CYS A 220 13.03 1.05 -2.09
CA CYS A 220 14.16 0.15 -2.32
C CYS A 220 14.29 -0.91 -1.21
N HIS A 221 13.80 -0.59 -0.01
CA HIS A 221 13.83 -1.46 1.16
C HIS A 221 12.42 -1.97 1.44
N TYR A 222 12.16 -3.21 1.09
CA TYR A 222 10.86 -3.86 1.21
C TYR A 222 11.04 -5.24 1.86
N SER A 223 10.11 -5.64 2.70
CA SER A 223 10.18 -6.84 3.54
C SER A 223 10.50 -8.14 2.78
N ARG A 224 10.18 -8.22 1.50
CA ARG A 224 10.41 -9.42 0.68
C ARG A 224 11.60 -9.33 -0.26
N TYR A 225 12.33 -8.19 -0.27
CA TYR A 225 13.45 -8.00 -1.20
C TYR A 225 14.75 -8.54 -0.63
N GLU A 226 15.33 -9.44 -1.41
CA GLU A 226 16.69 -9.95 -1.21
C GLU A 226 17.72 -8.84 -1.44
N THR A 227 18.95 -9.04 -0.96
CA THR A 227 20.03 -8.06 -1.08
C THR A 227 20.24 -7.61 -2.52
N ALA A 228 20.28 -8.53 -3.49
CA ALA A 228 20.50 -8.18 -4.91
C ALA A 228 19.37 -7.28 -5.48
N GLN A 229 18.11 -7.51 -5.07
CA GLN A 229 16.97 -6.67 -5.48
C GLN A 229 17.09 -5.27 -4.89
N ARG A 230 17.44 -5.15 -3.62
CA ARG A 230 17.65 -3.86 -2.94
C ARG A 230 18.81 -3.08 -3.58
N GLU A 231 19.94 -3.73 -3.85
CA GLU A 231 21.10 -3.12 -4.52
C GLU A 231 20.75 -2.64 -5.93
N PHE A 232 20.02 -3.44 -6.69
CA PHE A 232 19.50 -3.04 -8.01
C PHE A 232 18.65 -1.77 -7.91
N LEU A 233 17.66 -1.73 -7.01
CA LEU A 233 16.79 -0.56 -6.84
C LEU A 233 17.54 0.67 -6.33
N MET A 234 18.48 0.49 -5.42
CA MET A 234 19.36 1.56 -4.94
C MET A 234 20.20 2.16 -6.09
N ALA A 235 20.73 1.30 -6.97
CA ALA A 235 21.45 1.75 -8.17
C ALA A 235 20.54 2.51 -9.14
N GLN A 236 19.30 2.04 -9.35
CA GLN A 236 18.31 2.75 -10.18
C GLN A 236 17.93 4.11 -9.58
N ALA A 237 17.72 4.16 -8.26
CA ALA A 237 17.43 5.41 -7.57
C ALA A 237 18.57 6.42 -7.73
N ALA A 238 19.82 5.98 -7.50
CA ALA A 238 21.00 6.83 -7.66
C ALA A 238 21.19 7.33 -9.10
N ALA A 239 21.01 6.45 -10.09
CA ALA A 239 21.17 6.80 -11.51
C ALA A 239 20.16 7.85 -11.99
N ASN A 240 18.96 7.89 -11.37
CA ASN A 240 17.87 8.80 -11.76
C ASN A 240 17.68 9.97 -10.76
N GLY A 241 18.54 10.14 -9.75
CA GLY A 241 18.40 11.19 -8.74
C GLY A 241 17.15 11.05 -7.86
N LEU A 242 16.68 9.82 -7.67
CA LEU A 242 15.47 9.51 -6.91
C LEU A 242 15.76 9.30 -5.42
N LEU A 243 14.78 9.63 -4.61
CA LEU A 243 14.79 9.34 -3.18
C LEU A 243 14.61 7.83 -2.93
N VAL A 244 15.14 7.38 -1.81
CA VAL A 244 15.01 6.01 -1.32
C VAL A 244 14.03 5.98 -0.17
N SER A 245 13.03 5.12 -0.26
CA SER A 245 12.07 4.79 0.79
C SER A 245 12.17 3.32 1.19
N GLY A 246 11.46 2.95 2.26
CA GLY A 246 11.35 1.57 2.69
C GLY A 246 10.28 1.37 3.74
N GLY A 247 9.63 0.22 3.68
CA GLY A 247 8.58 -0.19 4.59
C GLY A 247 8.35 -1.70 4.60
N SER A 248 7.58 -2.15 5.58
CA SER A 248 7.29 -3.57 5.74
C SER A 248 6.12 -4.06 4.88
N ASP A 249 5.24 -3.16 4.47
CA ASP A 249 3.93 -3.49 3.91
C ASP A 249 3.10 -4.33 4.92
N TYR A 250 3.18 -3.93 6.18
CA TYR A 250 2.50 -4.59 7.30
C TYR A 250 0.99 -4.51 7.15
N HIS A 251 0.31 -5.68 7.36
CA HIS A 251 -1.14 -5.81 7.32
C HIS A 251 -1.70 -6.54 8.56
N GLY A 252 -0.91 -6.62 9.64
CA GLY A 252 -1.30 -7.35 10.84
C GLY A 252 -1.44 -8.86 10.60
N THR A 253 -2.54 -9.43 11.08
CA THR A 253 -2.80 -10.87 10.94
C THR A 253 -3.17 -11.29 9.52
N ASN A 254 -3.45 -10.35 8.62
CA ASN A 254 -3.77 -10.63 7.21
C ASN A 254 -2.51 -11.00 6.40
N LYS A 255 -1.31 -10.56 6.85
CA LYS A 255 0.00 -10.95 6.31
C LYS A 255 0.97 -11.23 7.47
N ARG A 256 0.82 -12.38 8.13
CA ARG A 256 1.53 -12.72 9.37
C ARG A 256 3.05 -12.81 9.26
N ASP A 257 3.56 -13.02 8.06
CA ASP A 257 4.98 -13.14 7.77
C ASP A 257 5.67 -11.78 7.49
N LEU A 258 4.93 -10.69 7.55
CA LEU A 258 5.42 -9.32 7.39
C LEU A 258 5.34 -8.53 8.70
N PRO A 259 6.25 -8.74 9.67
CA PRO A 259 6.23 -7.99 10.91
C PRO A 259 6.65 -6.53 10.69
N LEU A 260 6.17 -5.64 11.56
CA LEU A 260 6.55 -4.23 11.60
C LEU A 260 8.07 -4.05 11.60
N GLY A 261 8.56 -3.09 10.83
CA GLY A 261 9.97 -2.75 10.72
C GLY A 261 10.83 -3.75 9.96
N ARG A 262 10.24 -4.77 9.32
CA ARG A 262 10.98 -5.65 8.42
C ARG A 262 11.15 -4.98 7.07
N LEU A 263 12.36 -4.55 6.75
CA LEU A 263 12.70 -3.81 5.53
C LEU A 263 13.55 -4.62 4.55
N SER A 264 13.61 -5.94 4.74
CA SER A 264 14.40 -6.86 3.90
C SER A 264 13.95 -8.31 4.13
N ALA A 265 14.16 -9.18 3.14
CA ALA A 265 13.77 -10.59 3.23
C ALA A 265 14.52 -11.35 4.34
N ASP A 266 15.77 -11.01 4.58
CA ASP A 266 16.61 -11.58 5.64
C ASP A 266 16.36 -10.96 7.04
N GLY A 267 15.49 -9.93 7.14
CA GLY A 267 15.24 -9.20 8.38
C GLY A 267 16.42 -8.36 8.88
N ALA A 268 17.41 -8.12 8.03
CA ALA A 268 18.56 -7.30 8.39
C ALA A 268 18.15 -5.86 8.73
N SER A 269 18.83 -5.27 9.71
CA SER A 269 18.66 -3.86 10.05
C SER A 269 19.16 -2.96 8.92
N ILE A 270 18.39 -1.96 8.59
CA ILE A 270 18.73 -0.94 7.59
C ILE A 270 19.12 0.34 8.33
N ASP A 271 20.22 0.92 7.93
CA ASP A 271 20.60 2.25 8.40
C ASP A 271 19.56 3.27 7.91
N CYS A 272 18.93 3.99 8.83
CA CYS A 272 17.91 4.99 8.52
C CYS A 272 18.43 6.11 7.61
N GLU A 273 19.75 6.40 7.61
CA GLU A 273 20.35 7.38 6.69
C GLU A 273 20.23 6.97 5.22
N LYS A 274 20.10 5.67 4.95
CA LYS A 274 19.83 5.16 3.59
C LYS A 274 18.42 5.47 3.10
N LEU A 275 17.48 5.76 4.00
CA LEU A 275 16.13 6.21 3.64
C LEU A 275 16.17 7.73 3.40
N THR A 276 16.68 8.14 2.25
CA THR A 276 16.94 9.56 1.94
C THR A 276 15.66 10.41 1.89
N ILE A 277 14.50 9.77 1.76
CA ILE A 277 13.19 10.44 1.86
C ILE A 277 13.03 11.15 3.21
N LEU A 278 13.57 10.61 4.30
CA LEU A 278 13.45 11.19 5.64
C LEU A 278 14.09 12.58 5.77
N GLN A 279 14.98 12.95 4.84
CA GLN A 279 15.61 14.27 4.78
C GLN A 279 14.74 15.32 4.07
N LYS A 280 13.71 14.90 3.34
CA LYS A 280 12.85 15.75 2.52
C LYS A 280 11.41 15.83 3.01
N ILE A 281 10.97 14.82 3.75
CA ILE A 281 9.58 14.67 4.17
C ILE A 281 9.22 15.63 5.30
N ARG A 282 7.96 16.08 5.30
CA ARG A 282 7.39 16.84 6.42
C ARG A 282 6.76 15.86 7.39
N PHE A 283 7.17 15.94 8.65
CA PHE A 283 6.52 15.23 9.73
C PHE A 283 5.28 16.02 10.18
N VAL A 284 4.23 15.32 10.57
CA VAL A 284 3.02 15.92 11.11
C VAL A 284 3.22 16.19 12.61
N ILE A 285 3.94 15.26 13.27
CA ILE A 285 4.34 15.33 14.69
C ILE A 285 5.79 14.92 14.79
#